data_79e01329f6a7c47ca292a56de4b05e7f
#
_entry.id   79e01329f6a7c47ca292a56de4b05e7f
#
_cell.length_a   1.000
_cell.length_b   1.000
_cell.length_c   1.000
_cell.angle_alpha   90.00
_cell.angle_beta   90.00
_cell.angle_gamma   90.00
#
_symmetry.space_group_name_H-M   'P 1'
#
loop_
_entity.id
_entity.type
_entity.pdbx_description
1 polymer ?
#
loop_
_entity_poly.entity_id
_entity_poly.type
_entity_poly.pdbx_seq_one_letter_code
_entity_poly.pdbx_strand_id
1 'polypeptide(L)'
;MNRVYNFAPGPSMLADEVLEKVQKDLLCYGSTGMSVMEMSHRSKMYLEIFNKTVADLKDVMGIPEGYKVLFLQGGATQMFATVPLNLMQGGKADYIDSGNFAHNALVEAKKYGEVVVAGSSRDDNYTYIPDYTLSPDAKYVHITTNNTIYGTRYDHTPDTGDIPLVADMSSNILSEVYDVSKFGLIYAGAQKNVAPAGVTIVVVREDLLGNEAAYTPKVMSLKKMADADSMLNTPNCFGIDVAGLRSEEHTG
;
A
#
# COMPACT_ATOMS: atom_id res chain seq x y z
N MET A 1 -22.18 -14.36 -19.33
CA MET A 1 -21.35 -15.46 -18.78
C MET A 1 -21.63 -15.53 -17.29
N ASN A 2 -21.93 -16.71 -16.71
CA ASN A 2 -22.19 -16.79 -15.28
C ASN A 2 -20.84 -16.87 -14.55
N ARG A 3 -20.48 -15.82 -13.79
CA ARG A 3 -19.33 -15.86 -12.88
C ARG A 3 -19.73 -16.56 -11.57
N VAL A 4 -18.80 -17.29 -10.99
CA VAL A 4 -18.99 -17.89 -9.66
C VAL A 4 -18.83 -16.83 -8.57
N TYR A 5 -19.50 -17.00 -7.45
CA TYR A 5 -19.23 -16.21 -6.24
C TYR A 5 -17.85 -16.59 -5.70
N ASN A 6 -16.89 -15.68 -5.79
CA ASN A 6 -15.52 -15.90 -5.33
C ASN A 6 -15.28 -15.12 -4.04
N PHE A 7 -15.09 -15.84 -2.94
CA PHE A 7 -14.79 -15.30 -1.61
C PHE A 7 -13.32 -15.50 -1.22
N ALA A 8 -12.43 -15.70 -2.20
CA ALA A 8 -11.00 -15.79 -1.90
C ALA A 8 -10.48 -14.49 -1.25
N PRO A 9 -9.65 -14.59 -0.21
CA PRO A 9 -9.17 -13.43 0.53
C PRO A 9 -8.11 -12.59 -0.22
N GLY A 10 -7.56 -13.14 -1.29
CA GLY A 10 -6.58 -12.47 -2.16
C GLY A 10 -5.69 -13.46 -2.93
N PRO A 11 -5.54 -13.31 -4.25
CA PRO A 11 -6.25 -12.37 -5.12
C PRO A 11 -7.77 -12.50 -5.02
N SER A 12 -8.46 -11.36 -4.87
CA SER A 12 -9.91 -11.36 -4.68
C SER A 12 -10.66 -11.02 -5.97
N MET A 13 -11.97 -11.13 -5.92
CA MET A 13 -12.86 -10.84 -7.04
C MET A 13 -12.80 -9.34 -7.37
N LEU A 14 -12.59 -9.01 -8.64
CA LEU A 14 -12.78 -7.67 -9.17
C LEU A 14 -14.24 -7.48 -9.58
N ALA A 15 -14.74 -6.24 -9.52
CA ALA A 15 -16.07 -5.89 -9.96
C ALA A 15 -16.26 -6.16 -11.46
N ASP A 16 -17.47 -6.53 -11.85
CA ASP A 16 -17.79 -6.89 -13.24
C ASP A 16 -17.59 -5.69 -14.16
N GLU A 17 -17.99 -4.50 -13.72
CA GLU A 17 -17.84 -3.23 -14.44
C GLU A 17 -16.39 -2.90 -14.77
N VAL A 18 -15.48 -3.15 -13.82
CA VAL A 18 -14.03 -2.99 -14.04
C VAL A 18 -13.54 -3.97 -15.10
N LEU A 19 -13.93 -5.25 -14.98
CA LEU A 19 -13.49 -6.28 -15.92
C LEU A 19 -14.07 -6.08 -17.32
N GLU A 20 -15.30 -5.55 -17.45
CA GLU A 20 -15.92 -5.21 -18.74
C GLU A 20 -15.19 -4.05 -19.42
N LYS A 21 -14.79 -3.01 -18.67
CA LYS A 21 -13.94 -1.93 -19.18
C LYS A 21 -12.59 -2.46 -19.65
N VAL A 22 -11.94 -3.29 -18.83
CA VAL A 22 -10.67 -3.94 -19.18
C VAL A 22 -10.80 -4.79 -20.44
N GLN A 23 -11.86 -5.59 -20.54
CA GLN A 23 -12.11 -6.43 -21.72
C GLN A 23 -12.30 -5.59 -22.99
N LYS A 24 -13.02 -4.49 -22.90
CA LYS A 24 -13.29 -3.58 -24.02
C LYS A 24 -12.00 -2.97 -24.56
N ASP A 25 -11.11 -2.54 -23.68
CA ASP A 25 -9.89 -1.81 -24.01
C ASP A 25 -8.64 -2.71 -24.11
N LEU A 26 -8.79 -4.04 -23.89
CA LEU A 26 -7.67 -4.98 -23.77
C LEU A 26 -6.75 -5.02 -25.00
N LEU A 27 -7.31 -5.00 -26.20
CA LEU A 27 -6.53 -5.00 -27.45
C LEU A 27 -6.18 -3.61 -27.95
N CYS A 28 -7.02 -2.62 -27.62
CA CYS A 28 -6.86 -1.26 -28.11
C CYS A 28 -7.47 -0.29 -27.09
N TYR A 29 -6.64 0.35 -26.30
CA TYR A 29 -7.06 1.35 -25.35
C TYR A 29 -7.53 2.62 -26.08
N GLY A 30 -8.82 2.90 -25.97
CA GLY A 30 -9.45 4.00 -26.71
C GLY A 30 -9.18 3.93 -28.21
N SER A 31 -8.49 4.92 -28.76
CA SER A 31 -8.09 5.00 -30.18
C SER A 31 -6.59 4.86 -30.40
N THR A 32 -5.84 4.35 -29.44
CA THR A 32 -4.36 4.33 -29.47
C THR A 32 -3.79 3.27 -30.43
N GLY A 33 -4.57 2.24 -30.78
CA GLY A 33 -4.12 1.12 -31.61
C GLY A 33 -3.29 0.08 -30.86
N MET A 34 -3.16 0.19 -29.52
CA MET A 34 -2.40 -0.75 -28.71
C MET A 34 -3.04 -0.95 -27.32
N SER A 35 -2.73 -2.08 -26.70
CA SER A 35 -3.07 -2.38 -25.32
C SER A 35 -2.28 -1.52 -24.34
N VAL A 36 -2.84 -1.24 -23.15
CA VAL A 36 -2.09 -0.61 -22.05
C VAL A 36 -0.85 -1.44 -21.66
N MET A 37 -0.91 -2.77 -21.81
CA MET A 37 0.22 -3.68 -21.56
C MET A 37 1.41 -3.45 -22.48
N GLU A 38 1.20 -2.86 -23.66
CA GLU A 38 2.21 -2.62 -24.69
C GLU A 38 2.70 -1.17 -24.67
N MET A 39 2.05 -0.28 -23.90
CA MET A 39 2.41 1.13 -23.84
C MET A 39 3.75 1.35 -23.15
N SER A 40 4.58 2.20 -23.75
CA SER A 40 5.72 2.75 -23.02
C SER A 40 5.21 3.56 -21.82
N HIS A 41 5.70 3.27 -20.63
CA HIS A 41 5.39 4.03 -19.42
C HIS A 41 5.84 5.51 -19.47
N ARG A 42 6.61 5.89 -20.51
CA ARG A 42 7.04 7.28 -20.78
C ARG A 42 6.23 7.94 -21.88
N SER A 43 5.27 7.24 -22.49
CA SER A 43 4.41 7.81 -23.51
C SER A 43 3.39 8.77 -22.87
N LYS A 44 2.99 9.81 -23.63
CA LYS A 44 1.98 10.75 -23.19
C LYS A 44 0.67 10.05 -22.82
N MET A 45 0.27 9.06 -23.59
CA MET A 45 -0.94 8.27 -23.37
C MET A 45 -0.94 7.57 -22.01
N TYR A 46 0.17 6.89 -21.68
CA TYR A 46 0.28 6.23 -20.39
C TYR A 46 0.37 7.21 -19.23
N LEU A 47 1.08 8.32 -19.41
CA LEU A 47 1.16 9.36 -18.37
C LEU A 47 -0.21 9.96 -18.06
N GLU A 48 -1.13 10.07 -19.03
CA GLU A 48 -2.51 10.48 -18.79
C GLU A 48 -3.26 9.46 -17.91
N ILE A 49 -3.13 8.15 -18.19
CA ILE A 49 -3.68 7.08 -17.36
C ILE A 49 -3.12 7.16 -15.94
N PHE A 50 -1.80 7.21 -15.82
CA PHE A 50 -1.11 7.26 -14.54
C PHE A 50 -1.54 8.45 -13.68
N ASN A 51 -1.52 9.65 -14.27
CA ASN A 51 -1.88 10.88 -13.56
C ASN A 51 -3.33 10.86 -13.11
N LYS A 52 -4.24 10.32 -13.95
CA LYS A 52 -5.65 10.16 -13.60
C LYS A 52 -5.79 9.20 -12.41
N THR A 53 -5.13 8.04 -12.46
CA THR A 53 -5.17 7.06 -11.36
C THR A 53 -4.67 7.66 -10.04
N VAL A 54 -3.60 8.46 -10.08
CA VAL A 54 -3.09 9.18 -8.89
C VAL A 54 -4.12 10.19 -8.38
N ALA A 55 -4.75 10.95 -9.28
CA ALA A 55 -5.74 11.95 -8.91
C ALA A 55 -6.99 11.31 -8.29
N ASP A 56 -7.50 10.24 -8.88
CA ASP A 56 -8.67 9.50 -8.39
C ASP A 56 -8.41 8.89 -7.01
N LEU A 57 -7.22 8.29 -6.80
CA LEU A 57 -6.84 7.77 -5.48
C LEU A 57 -6.73 8.88 -4.42
N LYS A 58 -6.18 10.03 -4.79
CA LYS A 58 -6.11 11.18 -3.89
C LYS A 58 -7.48 11.66 -3.48
N ASP A 59 -8.40 11.74 -4.42
CA ASP A 59 -9.78 12.19 -4.18
C ASP A 59 -10.54 11.19 -3.30
N VAL A 60 -10.60 9.92 -3.70
CA VAL A 60 -11.32 8.86 -2.97
C VAL A 60 -10.80 8.64 -1.55
N MET A 61 -9.49 8.69 -1.35
CA MET A 61 -8.88 8.50 -0.03
C MET A 61 -8.81 9.81 0.79
N GLY A 62 -9.16 10.96 0.22
CA GLY A 62 -9.00 12.25 0.88
C GLY A 62 -7.55 12.56 1.24
N ILE A 63 -6.59 12.22 0.37
CA ILE A 63 -5.16 12.39 0.65
C ILE A 63 -4.81 13.87 0.63
N PRO A 64 -4.35 14.44 1.76
CA PRO A 64 -4.03 15.86 1.83
C PRO A 64 -2.75 16.22 1.05
N GLU A 65 -2.49 17.51 0.89
CA GLU A 65 -1.19 18.00 0.40
C GLU A 65 -0.06 17.54 1.34
N GLY A 66 1.16 17.44 0.81
CA GLY A 66 2.32 16.97 1.55
C GLY A 66 2.46 15.43 1.57
N TYR A 67 1.66 14.73 0.75
CA TYR A 67 1.77 13.29 0.55
C TYR A 67 2.06 12.94 -0.90
N LYS A 68 2.84 11.87 -1.09
CA LYS A 68 3.06 11.22 -2.38
C LYS A 68 2.28 9.92 -2.46
N VAL A 69 1.66 9.67 -3.62
CA VAL A 69 1.10 8.36 -3.99
C VAL A 69 2.09 7.69 -4.91
N LEU A 70 2.54 6.50 -4.54
CA LEU A 70 3.53 5.72 -5.31
C LEU A 70 2.94 4.35 -5.66
N PHE A 71 3.31 3.86 -6.84
CA PHE A 71 3.03 2.50 -7.28
C PHE A 71 4.34 1.73 -7.35
N LEU A 72 4.51 0.77 -6.45
CA LEU A 72 5.68 -0.08 -6.37
C LEU A 72 5.34 -1.50 -6.85
N GLN A 73 6.34 -2.34 -6.92
CA GLN A 73 6.23 -3.77 -7.18
C GLN A 73 6.62 -4.54 -5.91
N GLY A 74 6.46 -5.87 -5.90
CA GLY A 74 6.87 -6.73 -4.80
C GLY A 74 5.83 -6.99 -3.71
N GLY A 75 4.66 -6.35 -3.77
CA GLY A 75 3.57 -6.54 -2.81
C GLY A 75 3.90 -6.03 -1.40
N ALA A 76 2.99 -6.29 -0.47
CA ALA A 76 3.17 -5.94 0.94
C ALA A 76 4.42 -6.60 1.56
N THR A 77 4.77 -7.82 1.11
CA THR A 77 5.94 -8.53 1.62
C THR A 77 7.25 -7.75 1.36
N GLN A 78 7.40 -7.09 0.21
CA GLN A 78 8.55 -6.23 -0.02
C GLN A 78 8.51 -4.99 0.87
N MET A 79 7.33 -4.49 1.22
CA MET A 79 7.19 -3.34 2.12
C MET A 79 7.69 -3.64 3.54
N PHE A 80 7.66 -4.90 3.98
CA PHE A 80 8.22 -5.31 5.28
C PHE A 80 9.72 -4.99 5.40
N ALA A 81 10.45 -5.00 4.28
CA ALA A 81 11.84 -4.56 4.20
C ALA A 81 11.96 -3.08 3.82
N THR A 82 11.13 -2.60 2.88
CA THR A 82 11.19 -1.22 2.38
C THR A 82 10.93 -0.20 3.49
N VAL A 83 9.95 -0.44 4.36
CA VAL A 83 9.62 0.47 5.47
C VAL A 83 10.81 0.69 6.41
N PRO A 84 11.39 -0.35 7.02
CA PRO A 84 12.54 -0.13 7.93
C PRO A 84 13.78 0.42 7.22
N LEU A 85 14.04 0.06 5.96
CA LEU A 85 15.13 0.62 5.17
C LEU A 85 15.02 2.14 4.98
N ASN A 86 13.80 2.67 4.89
CA ASN A 86 13.55 4.09 4.67
C ASN A 86 13.33 4.88 5.97
N LEU A 87 12.74 4.28 7.00
CA LEU A 87 12.28 5.03 8.17
C LEU A 87 13.03 4.72 9.47
N MET A 88 13.65 3.54 9.61
CA MET A 88 14.24 3.13 10.88
C MET A 88 15.57 3.85 11.18
N GLN A 89 16.37 4.15 10.18
CA GLN A 89 17.63 4.92 10.31
C GLN A 89 18.60 4.35 11.36
N GLY A 90 18.63 3.01 11.51
CA GLY A 90 19.42 2.34 12.55
C GLY A 90 18.91 2.56 13.98
N GLY A 91 17.75 3.17 14.14
CA GLY A 91 17.10 3.37 15.42
C GLY A 91 16.13 2.24 15.79
N LYS A 92 15.10 2.60 16.52
CA LYS A 92 14.08 1.71 17.07
C LYS A 92 12.74 1.94 16.39
N ALA A 93 11.96 0.88 16.20
CA ALA A 93 10.57 0.97 15.74
C ALA A 93 9.66 0.07 16.57
N ASP A 94 8.43 0.53 16.80
CA ASP A 94 7.42 -0.21 17.52
C ASP A 94 6.50 -0.95 16.55
N TYR A 95 6.21 -2.21 16.85
CA TYR A 95 5.30 -3.04 16.07
C TYR A 95 4.20 -3.60 16.96
N ILE A 96 2.95 -3.51 16.50
CA ILE A 96 1.81 -4.15 17.15
C ILE A 96 1.56 -5.49 16.45
N ASP A 97 1.87 -6.59 17.15
CA ASP A 97 1.78 -7.96 16.65
C ASP A 97 0.35 -8.50 16.79
N SER A 98 -0.51 -8.09 15.85
CA SER A 98 -1.96 -8.37 15.86
C SER A 98 -2.40 -9.46 14.87
N GLY A 99 -1.46 -10.07 14.14
CA GLY A 99 -1.79 -11.10 13.15
C GLY A 99 -0.55 -11.61 12.40
N ASN A 100 -0.74 -12.59 11.55
CA ASN A 100 0.35 -13.25 10.84
C ASN A 100 1.17 -12.28 9.97
N PHE A 101 0.52 -11.36 9.24
CA PHE A 101 1.25 -10.39 8.41
C PHE A 101 1.93 -9.30 9.24
N ALA A 102 1.31 -8.86 10.34
CA ALA A 102 1.93 -7.98 11.31
C ALA A 102 3.20 -8.64 11.90
N HIS A 103 3.12 -9.91 12.25
CA HIS A 103 4.26 -10.69 12.75
C HIS A 103 5.37 -10.81 11.71
N ASN A 104 5.05 -11.11 10.45
CA ASN A 104 6.03 -11.22 9.38
C ASN A 104 6.74 -9.88 9.13
N ALA A 105 6.02 -8.77 9.16
CA ALA A 105 6.61 -7.44 9.05
C ALA A 105 7.58 -7.14 10.20
N LEU A 106 7.19 -7.47 11.42
CA LEU A 106 8.01 -7.36 12.63
C LEU A 106 9.30 -8.18 12.52
N VAL A 107 9.20 -9.44 12.08
CA VAL A 107 10.35 -10.35 11.94
C VAL A 107 11.31 -9.83 10.87
N GLU A 108 10.79 -9.34 9.75
CA GLU A 108 11.62 -8.77 8.69
C GLU A 108 12.34 -7.50 9.17
N ALA A 109 11.64 -6.61 9.86
CA ALA A 109 12.19 -5.33 10.35
C ALA A 109 13.37 -5.51 11.31
N LYS A 110 13.41 -6.59 12.09
CA LYS A 110 14.54 -6.92 13.00
C LYS A 110 15.89 -7.04 12.30
N LYS A 111 15.92 -7.21 11.00
CA LYS A 111 17.15 -7.25 10.21
C LYS A 111 17.80 -5.88 10.01
N TYR A 112 17.04 -4.80 10.23
CA TYR A 112 17.42 -3.43 9.88
C TYR A 112 17.61 -2.51 11.09
N GLY A 113 17.21 -2.94 12.30
CA GLY A 113 17.36 -2.16 13.52
C GLY A 113 16.65 -2.80 14.71
N GLU A 114 16.51 -2.03 15.79
CA GLU A 114 15.81 -2.48 16.99
C GLU A 114 14.30 -2.48 16.77
N VAL A 115 13.65 -3.61 17.07
CA VAL A 115 12.19 -3.73 17.00
C VAL A 115 11.64 -4.04 18.38
N VAL A 116 10.75 -3.18 18.86
CA VAL A 116 9.99 -3.37 20.08
C VAL A 116 8.60 -3.91 19.73
N VAL A 117 8.20 -4.98 20.39
CA VAL A 117 6.81 -5.48 20.31
C VAL A 117 5.99 -4.65 21.29
N ALA A 118 5.33 -3.61 20.80
CA ALA A 118 4.59 -2.67 21.61
C ALA A 118 3.32 -3.28 22.23
N GLY A 119 2.75 -4.28 21.57
CA GLY A 119 1.63 -5.10 22.02
C GLY A 119 1.54 -6.36 21.16
N SER A 120 1.01 -7.44 21.71
CA SER A 120 0.82 -8.71 20.99
C SER A 120 -0.39 -9.47 21.50
N SER A 121 -1.20 -10.02 20.59
CA SER A 121 -2.26 -10.98 20.88
C SER A 121 -1.95 -12.39 20.35
N ARG A 122 -0.67 -12.66 20.09
CA ARG A 122 -0.19 -13.92 19.47
C ARG A 122 -0.53 -15.15 20.32
N ASP A 123 -0.33 -15.06 21.63
CA ASP A 123 -0.55 -16.18 22.56
C ASP A 123 -2.04 -16.55 22.63
N ASP A 124 -2.93 -15.61 22.28
CA ASP A 124 -4.39 -15.80 22.18
C ASP A 124 -4.84 -16.01 20.73
N ASN A 125 -3.96 -16.50 19.85
CA ASN A 125 -4.22 -16.75 18.44
C ASN A 125 -4.78 -15.54 17.67
N TYR A 126 -4.35 -14.32 18.02
CA TYR A 126 -4.74 -13.06 17.38
C TYR A 126 -6.28 -12.84 17.33
N THR A 127 -6.99 -13.22 18.39
CA THR A 127 -8.45 -13.11 18.46
C THR A 127 -8.95 -11.70 18.75
N TYR A 128 -8.05 -10.76 19.06
CA TYR A 128 -8.35 -9.34 19.32
C TYR A 128 -7.16 -8.45 18.91
N ILE A 129 -7.39 -7.14 18.81
CA ILE A 129 -6.32 -6.14 18.67
C ILE A 129 -5.78 -5.88 20.08
N PRO A 130 -4.48 -6.10 20.33
CA PRO A 130 -3.93 -5.98 21.68
C PRO A 130 -3.80 -4.52 22.12
N ASP A 131 -3.88 -4.29 23.42
CA ASP A 131 -3.38 -3.06 24.03
C ASP A 131 -1.90 -2.90 23.77
N TYR A 132 -1.40 -1.66 23.69
CA TYR A 132 -0.02 -1.37 23.38
C TYR A 132 0.56 -0.24 24.21
N THR A 133 1.88 -0.27 24.36
CA THR A 133 2.66 0.81 24.98
C THR A 133 3.79 1.20 24.03
N LEU A 134 3.83 2.46 23.63
CA LEU A 134 4.78 2.96 22.65
C LEU A 134 6.08 3.43 23.30
N SER A 135 7.18 3.21 22.61
CA SER A 135 8.50 3.74 22.95
C SER A 135 8.56 5.23 22.57
N PRO A 136 8.94 6.13 23.48
CA PRO A 136 8.94 7.58 23.19
C PRO A 136 9.96 7.98 22.12
N ASP A 137 10.95 7.15 21.85
CA ASP A 137 12.03 7.34 20.87
C ASP A 137 11.88 6.48 19.61
N ALA A 138 10.72 5.84 19.42
CA ALA A 138 10.45 5.07 18.21
C ALA A 138 10.46 5.97 16.96
N LYS A 139 11.08 5.50 15.90
CA LYS A 139 11.09 6.19 14.60
C LYS A 139 9.76 6.09 13.86
N TYR A 140 9.01 5.03 14.11
CA TYR A 140 7.66 4.82 13.64
C TYR A 140 6.96 3.73 14.44
N VAL A 141 5.65 3.69 14.35
CA VAL A 141 4.79 2.60 14.84
C VAL A 141 4.21 1.87 13.64
N HIS A 142 4.27 0.55 13.62
CA HIS A 142 3.71 -0.26 12.54
C HIS A 142 2.47 -1.03 13.01
N ILE A 143 1.39 -0.95 12.21
CA ILE A 143 0.15 -1.71 12.39
C ILE A 143 -0.27 -2.40 11.10
N THR A 144 -1.08 -3.44 11.23
CA THR A 144 -1.85 -4.04 10.14
C THR A 144 -3.33 -3.79 10.43
N THR A 145 -3.95 -2.88 9.68
CA THR A 145 -5.29 -2.36 10.01
C THR A 145 -6.38 -3.41 9.98
N ASN A 146 -6.25 -4.42 9.11
CA ASN A 146 -7.13 -5.57 9.05
C ASN A 146 -6.33 -6.86 8.85
N ASN A 147 -6.49 -7.80 9.75
CA ASN A 147 -5.79 -9.08 9.75
C ASN A 147 -6.56 -10.11 8.93
N THR A 148 -6.19 -10.28 7.68
CA THR A 148 -6.89 -11.09 6.66
C THR A 148 -7.21 -12.51 7.12
N ILE A 149 -6.29 -13.17 7.83
CA ILE A 149 -6.40 -14.58 8.24
C ILE A 149 -7.33 -14.72 9.45
N TYR A 150 -7.22 -13.79 10.41
CA TYR A 150 -7.89 -13.89 11.70
C TYR A 150 -9.20 -13.09 11.76
N GLY A 151 -9.41 -12.17 10.81
CA GLY A 151 -10.62 -11.35 10.74
C GLY A 151 -10.68 -10.24 11.79
N THR A 152 -9.61 -10.01 12.54
CA THR A 152 -9.51 -8.91 13.49
C THR A 152 -9.10 -7.62 12.77
N ARG A 153 -9.68 -6.49 13.15
CA ARG A 153 -9.37 -5.18 12.58
C ARG A 153 -9.37 -4.10 13.67
N TYR A 154 -8.68 -3.02 13.39
CA TYR A 154 -8.79 -1.82 14.20
C TYR A 154 -10.15 -1.15 13.95
N ASP A 155 -10.82 -0.75 15.02
CA ASP A 155 -12.08 0.00 14.98
C ASP A 155 -11.85 1.53 14.97
N HIS A 156 -10.62 1.95 15.28
CA HIS A 156 -10.17 3.34 15.24
C HIS A 156 -8.69 3.40 14.88
N THR A 157 -8.25 4.53 14.35
CA THR A 157 -6.82 4.78 14.11
C THR A 157 -6.11 5.00 15.45
N PRO A 158 -5.05 4.24 15.77
CA PRO A 158 -4.25 4.46 16.96
C PRO A 158 -3.71 5.88 17.07
N ASP A 159 -3.75 6.45 18.28
CA ASP A 159 -3.05 7.69 18.57
C ASP A 159 -1.58 7.36 18.90
N THR A 160 -0.67 7.86 18.07
CA THR A 160 0.77 7.67 18.23
C THR A 160 1.51 8.98 18.57
N GLY A 161 0.75 10.06 18.87
CA GLY A 161 1.30 11.38 19.08
C GLY A 161 2.12 11.85 17.87
N ASP A 162 3.36 12.28 18.11
CA ASP A 162 4.26 12.76 17.04
C ASP A 162 4.99 11.63 16.29
N ILE A 163 4.85 10.37 16.73
CA ILE A 163 5.53 9.23 16.11
C ILE A 163 4.79 8.85 14.83
N PRO A 164 5.46 8.78 13.66
CA PRO A 164 4.82 8.41 12.41
C PRO A 164 4.14 7.03 12.48
N LEU A 165 2.84 6.97 12.17
CA LEU A 165 2.09 5.72 12.07
C LEU A 165 2.26 5.12 10.67
N VAL A 166 2.71 3.88 10.59
CA VAL A 166 2.84 3.09 9.36
C VAL A 166 1.78 2.00 9.36
N ALA A 167 1.00 1.91 8.29
CA ALA A 167 -0.10 0.96 8.21
C ALA A 167 -0.03 0.06 6.98
N ASP A 168 -0.11 -1.25 7.19
CA ASP A 168 -0.49 -2.20 6.16
C ASP A 168 -2.02 -2.20 6.03
N MET A 169 -2.51 -1.66 4.91
CA MET A 169 -3.93 -1.63 4.56
C MET A 169 -4.27 -2.60 3.42
N SER A 170 -3.44 -3.60 3.15
CA SER A 170 -3.60 -4.47 1.97
C SER A 170 -5.00 -5.07 1.83
N SER A 171 -5.67 -5.41 2.94
CA SER A 171 -6.98 -6.07 2.86
C SER A 171 -8.17 -5.12 2.98
N ASN A 172 -7.98 -3.89 3.40
CA ASN A 172 -9.09 -2.95 3.62
C ASN A 172 -8.88 -1.53 3.05
N ILE A 173 -7.84 -1.31 2.25
CA ILE A 173 -7.72 -0.06 1.49
C ILE A 173 -8.96 0.14 0.62
N LEU A 174 -9.50 1.35 0.55
CA LEU A 174 -10.72 1.72 -0.17
C LEU A 174 -12.00 0.99 0.29
N SER A 175 -12.01 0.34 1.45
CA SER A 175 -13.22 -0.30 1.99
C SER A 175 -13.94 0.54 3.03
N GLU A 176 -13.27 1.53 3.59
CA GLU A 176 -13.79 2.46 4.58
C GLU A 176 -13.03 3.79 4.53
N VAL A 177 -13.60 4.83 5.10
CA VAL A 177 -12.99 6.16 5.13
C VAL A 177 -11.98 6.25 6.27
N TYR A 178 -10.74 6.59 5.95
CA TYR A 178 -9.67 6.88 6.89
C TYR A 178 -9.27 8.35 6.82
N ASP A 179 -8.95 8.93 7.97
CA ASP A 179 -8.24 10.22 8.01
C ASP A 179 -6.76 9.97 7.71
N VAL A 180 -6.38 10.15 6.43
CA VAL A 180 -5.01 9.89 5.96
C VAL A 180 -3.99 10.75 6.66
N SER A 181 -4.36 11.93 7.17
CA SER A 181 -3.45 12.83 7.87
C SER A 181 -2.85 12.24 9.16
N LYS A 182 -3.48 11.21 9.72
CA LYS A 182 -2.99 10.47 10.90
C LYS A 182 -1.87 9.48 10.60
N PHE A 183 -1.59 9.22 9.32
CA PHE A 183 -0.59 8.24 8.92
C PHE A 183 0.66 8.93 8.35
N GLY A 184 1.82 8.45 8.74
CA GLY A 184 3.07 8.80 8.08
C GLY A 184 3.27 8.03 6.77
N LEU A 185 2.86 6.77 6.76
CA LEU A 185 2.92 5.91 5.57
C LEU A 185 1.81 4.87 5.61
N ILE A 186 1.09 4.73 4.49
CA ILE A 186 0.16 3.63 4.22
C ILE A 186 0.72 2.82 3.07
N TYR A 187 0.67 1.49 3.15
CA TYR A 187 0.93 0.64 1.99
C TYR A 187 -0.12 -0.45 1.84
N ALA A 188 -0.33 -0.90 0.61
CA ALA A 188 -1.29 -1.95 0.31
C ALA A 188 -0.89 -2.75 -0.93
N GLY A 189 -0.88 -4.07 -0.80
CA GLY A 189 -0.88 -4.96 -1.96
C GLY A 189 -2.23 -4.89 -2.67
N ALA A 190 -2.23 -4.51 -3.95
CA ALA A 190 -3.45 -4.20 -4.69
C ALA A 190 -4.39 -5.41 -4.92
N GLN A 191 -3.86 -6.63 -4.89
CA GLN A 191 -4.57 -7.87 -5.28
C GLN A 191 -5.77 -8.23 -4.41
N LYS A 192 -5.99 -7.55 -3.30
CA LYS A 192 -7.13 -7.84 -2.42
C LYS A 192 -8.34 -7.00 -2.79
N ASN A 193 -8.23 -5.67 -2.78
CA ASN A 193 -9.41 -4.80 -2.97
C ASN A 193 -9.32 -3.83 -4.16
N VAL A 194 -8.17 -3.75 -4.86
CA VAL A 194 -7.95 -2.66 -5.83
C VAL A 194 -7.71 -3.14 -7.26
N ALA A 195 -6.76 -4.06 -7.48
CA ALA A 195 -6.28 -4.43 -8.81
C ALA A 195 -5.79 -5.89 -8.83
N PRO A 196 -5.36 -6.44 -9.97
CA PRO A 196 -4.62 -7.72 -9.98
C PRO A 196 -3.31 -7.62 -9.22
N ALA A 197 -2.72 -8.76 -8.88
CA ALA A 197 -1.40 -8.84 -8.25
C ALA A 197 -0.33 -8.13 -9.11
N GLY A 198 0.69 -7.56 -8.44
CA GLY A 198 1.84 -6.92 -9.09
C GLY A 198 1.90 -5.41 -8.93
N VAL A 199 0.96 -4.82 -8.19
CA VAL A 199 0.99 -3.41 -7.79
C VAL A 199 0.96 -3.31 -6.27
N THR A 200 1.80 -2.46 -5.72
CA THR A 200 1.77 -2.05 -4.31
C THR A 200 1.52 -0.55 -4.26
N ILE A 201 0.41 -0.14 -3.68
CA ILE A 201 0.10 1.27 -3.47
C ILE A 201 0.82 1.72 -2.20
N VAL A 202 1.48 2.87 -2.27
CA VAL A 202 2.10 3.51 -1.11
C VAL A 202 1.67 4.97 -1.06
N VAL A 203 1.13 5.40 0.07
CA VAL A 203 0.83 6.79 0.38
C VAL A 203 1.79 7.20 1.48
N VAL A 204 2.68 8.13 1.21
CA VAL A 204 3.74 8.50 2.16
C VAL A 204 3.84 10.02 2.31
N ARG A 205 3.96 10.47 3.56
CA ARG A 205 4.18 11.86 3.91
C ARG A 205 5.56 12.31 3.43
N GLU A 206 5.64 13.45 2.75
CA GLU A 206 6.85 13.90 2.05
C GLU A 206 8.04 14.15 2.98
N ASP A 207 7.79 14.58 4.23
CA ASP A 207 8.83 14.80 5.23
C ASP A 207 9.56 13.53 5.70
N LEU A 208 8.96 12.36 5.42
CA LEU A 208 9.57 11.06 5.73
C LEU A 208 10.50 10.54 4.62
N LEU A 209 10.55 11.21 3.47
CA LEU A 209 11.37 10.83 2.34
C LEU A 209 12.81 11.33 2.48
N GLY A 210 13.78 10.55 1.98
CA GLY A 210 15.18 10.95 1.90
C GLY A 210 16.01 10.61 3.13
N ASN A 211 15.48 9.79 4.03
CA ASN A 211 16.15 9.32 5.25
C ASN A 211 16.54 7.84 5.18
N GLU A 212 16.53 7.25 4.00
CA GLU A 212 16.85 5.84 3.82
C GLU A 212 18.28 5.49 4.22
N ALA A 213 18.49 4.27 4.72
CA ALA A 213 19.82 3.74 5.01
C ALA A 213 20.70 3.75 3.77
N ALA A 214 21.99 4.05 3.92
CA ALA A 214 22.94 4.20 2.81
C ALA A 214 23.04 2.94 1.91
N TYR A 215 22.76 1.78 2.46
CA TYR A 215 22.75 0.50 1.73
C TYR A 215 21.39 0.13 1.12
N THR A 216 20.39 1.02 1.21
CA THR A 216 19.08 0.75 0.64
C THR A 216 19.15 0.57 -0.86
N PRO A 217 18.66 -0.57 -1.41
CA PRO A 217 18.61 -0.77 -2.85
C PRO A 217 17.81 0.34 -3.54
N LYS A 218 18.30 0.78 -4.70
CA LYS A 218 17.72 1.92 -5.43
C LYS A 218 16.19 1.82 -5.62
N VAL A 219 15.71 0.61 -5.96
CA VAL A 219 14.27 0.35 -6.20
C VAL A 219 13.44 0.29 -4.91
N MET A 220 14.08 0.23 -3.74
CA MET A 220 13.44 0.26 -2.44
C MET A 220 13.57 1.64 -1.76
N SER A 221 14.26 2.60 -2.35
CA SER A 221 14.28 3.98 -1.86
C SER A 221 12.99 4.68 -2.24
N LEU A 222 12.17 4.99 -1.26
CA LEU A 222 10.90 5.71 -1.46
C LEU A 222 11.15 7.11 -2.03
N LYS A 223 12.24 7.77 -1.63
CA LYS A 223 12.63 9.08 -2.17
C LYS A 223 12.91 9.00 -3.67
N LYS A 224 13.72 8.02 -4.11
CA LYS A 224 14.05 7.86 -5.54
C LYS A 224 12.83 7.44 -6.37
N MET A 225 11.94 6.63 -5.79
CA MET A 225 10.67 6.28 -6.42
C MET A 225 9.76 7.51 -6.55
N ALA A 226 9.70 8.35 -5.51
CA ALA A 226 8.93 9.61 -5.54
C ALA A 226 9.48 10.62 -6.54
N ASP A 227 10.81 10.79 -6.61
CA ASP A 227 11.46 11.69 -7.57
C ASP A 227 11.27 11.26 -9.03
N ALA A 228 10.98 9.98 -9.26
CA ALA A 228 10.73 9.41 -10.57
C ALA A 228 9.24 9.14 -10.85
N ASP A 229 8.32 9.68 -10.03
CA ASP A 229 6.89 9.44 -10.12
C ASP A 229 6.56 7.94 -10.31
N SER A 230 7.15 7.09 -9.48
CA SER A 230 7.05 5.62 -9.53
C SER A 230 7.68 4.96 -10.76
N MET A 231 8.28 5.72 -11.68
CA MET A 231 8.80 5.23 -12.95
C MET A 231 10.34 5.13 -12.97
N LEU A 232 10.95 4.86 -11.82
CA LEU A 232 12.38 4.60 -11.72
C LEU A 232 12.81 3.39 -12.56
N ASN A 233 11.95 2.39 -12.64
CA ASN A 233 11.96 1.26 -13.55
C ASN A 233 10.56 1.13 -14.19
N THR A 234 10.40 0.26 -15.18
CA THR A 234 9.11 0.04 -15.84
C THR A 234 8.09 -0.47 -14.83
N PRO A 235 6.99 0.27 -14.59
CA PRO A 235 5.96 -0.14 -13.65
C PRO A 235 5.02 -1.19 -14.26
N ASN A 236 4.15 -1.78 -13.45
CA ASN A 236 3.04 -2.59 -13.93
C ASN A 236 1.93 -1.67 -14.50
N CYS A 237 2.12 -1.21 -15.74
CA CYS A 237 1.22 -0.26 -16.39
C CYS A 237 -0.24 -0.72 -16.38
N PHE A 238 -0.48 -1.97 -16.72
CA PHE A 238 -1.83 -2.56 -16.74
C PHE A 238 -2.46 -2.64 -15.35
N GLY A 239 -1.71 -3.08 -14.34
CA GLY A 239 -2.22 -3.13 -12.97
C GLY A 239 -2.54 -1.75 -12.40
N ILE A 240 -1.80 -0.71 -12.79
CA ILE A 240 -2.07 0.69 -12.40
C ILE A 240 -3.32 1.21 -13.10
N ASP A 241 -3.52 0.90 -14.38
CA ASP A 241 -4.75 1.23 -15.12
C ASP A 241 -5.99 0.61 -14.44
N VAL A 242 -5.92 -0.69 -14.11
CA VAL A 242 -7.03 -1.37 -13.41
C VAL A 242 -7.29 -0.75 -12.02
N ALA A 243 -6.25 -0.31 -11.32
CA ALA A 243 -6.40 0.40 -10.05
C ALA A 243 -7.15 1.73 -10.24
N GLY A 244 -6.88 2.46 -11.33
CA GLY A 244 -7.61 3.67 -11.72
C GLY A 244 -9.10 3.39 -11.98
N LEU A 245 -9.39 2.37 -12.77
CA LEU A 245 -10.78 1.97 -13.04
C LEU A 245 -11.55 1.61 -11.77
N ARG A 246 -10.90 0.98 -10.81
CA ARG A 246 -11.51 0.65 -9.50
C ARG A 246 -11.75 1.90 -8.66
N SER A 247 -10.85 2.87 -8.71
CA SER A 247 -11.02 4.14 -8.00
C SER A 247 -12.18 4.96 -8.58
N GLU A 248 -12.37 4.93 -9.91
CA GLU A 248 -13.51 5.58 -10.57
C GLU A 248 -14.87 5.07 -10.07
N GLU A 249 -15.01 3.76 -9.76
CA GLU A 249 -16.24 3.22 -9.19
C GLU A 249 -16.62 3.86 -7.84
N HIS A 250 -15.61 4.27 -7.06
CA HIS A 250 -15.85 4.89 -5.76
C HIS A 250 -16.17 6.38 -5.85
N THR A 251 -15.89 7.03 -7.00
CA THR A 251 -16.20 8.45 -7.24
C THR A 251 -17.54 8.67 -7.93
N GLY A 252 -18.15 7.62 -8.49
CA GLY A 252 -19.46 7.63 -9.14
C GLY A 252 -20.57 7.26 -8.18
#